data_a8be72e9ff0b3e474e07330ea9d6bb19
#
_entry.id   a8be72e9ff0b3e474e07330ea9d6bb19
#
_cell.length_a   1.000
_cell.length_b   1.000
_cell.length_c   1.000
_cell.angle_alpha   90.00
_cell.angle_beta   90.00
_cell.angle_gamma   90.00
#
_symmetry.space_group_name_H-M   'P 1'
#
loop_
_entity.id
_entity.type
_entity.pdbx_description
1 polymer ?
#
loop_
_entity_poly.entity_id
_entity_poly.type
_entity_poly.pdbx_seq_one_letter_code
_entity_poly.pdbx_strand_id
1 'polypeptide(L)'
;SDCAGVSGIDKNESSSLINTAINDGAQIISISSSYAGGSNALKWAMARAVSQGIVITAAAGNDAKNETDVTYEKWSGVIGVTAIDTNGNFQDYSSWGEGVVSAAVGGPVKIRDYSSGEFVTTSGTSASTPLVAGSLALARQKWPQATTNQLLQLLIHTGTNPDHTWNKYTGYGGVAPGAMVNTDPSQYPDENPLAVKEGGSSPTPDEVKQYTDGVVSPFEIAYDNSYTYRGLDENVIGDSRNPYPTHLGTSPRYHGK
;
A
#
# COMPACT_ATOMS: atom_id res chain seq x y z
N SER A 1 -4.93 8.09 -18.97
CA SER A 1 -4.26 9.37 -19.27
C SER A 1 -2.93 9.34 -18.54
N ASP A 2 -1.89 9.16 -19.33
CA ASP A 2 -0.51 9.20 -18.87
C ASP A 2 -0.30 10.47 -18.04
N CYS A 3 0.37 10.36 -16.93
CA CYS A 3 1.13 11.46 -16.37
C CYS A 3 2.24 11.77 -17.38
N ALA A 4 1.83 12.29 -18.54
CA ALA A 4 2.70 12.68 -19.63
C ALA A 4 3.51 13.90 -19.19
N GLY A 5 4.72 13.63 -18.73
CA GLY A 5 5.70 14.63 -18.32
C GLY A 5 6.90 14.03 -17.63
N VAL A 6 6.82 12.79 -17.18
CA VAL A 6 7.97 12.07 -16.58
C VAL A 6 8.26 10.85 -17.43
N SER A 7 8.83 11.09 -18.60
CA SER A 7 9.45 10.02 -19.38
C SER A 7 10.75 9.64 -18.66
N GLY A 8 10.75 8.50 -18.00
CA GLY A 8 11.93 7.96 -17.35
C GLY A 8 11.77 7.64 -15.88
N ILE A 9 10.53 7.23 -15.45
CA ILE A 9 10.39 6.62 -14.13
C ILE A 9 11.07 5.26 -14.20
N ASP A 10 12.30 5.20 -13.72
CA ASP A 10 13.04 3.97 -13.51
C ASP A 10 12.25 3.11 -12.52
N LYS A 11 12.32 1.78 -12.66
CA LYS A 11 11.63 0.82 -11.78
C LYS A 11 11.93 1.01 -10.28
N ASN A 12 12.96 1.81 -9.96
CA ASN A 12 13.32 2.24 -8.61
C ASN A 12 12.55 3.48 -8.10
N GLU A 13 11.80 4.17 -8.95
CA GLU A 13 11.15 5.44 -8.57
C GLU A 13 9.89 5.25 -7.71
N SER A 14 9.19 4.13 -7.86
CA SER A 14 8.01 3.82 -7.01
C SER A 14 8.36 3.82 -5.53
N SER A 15 9.51 3.27 -5.16
CA SER A 15 10.00 3.26 -3.78
C SER A 15 10.29 4.67 -3.27
N SER A 16 10.88 5.50 -4.13
CA SER A 16 11.21 6.89 -3.81
C SER A 16 9.96 7.73 -3.60
N LEU A 17 8.94 7.55 -4.45
CA LEU A 17 7.66 8.27 -4.33
C LEU A 17 6.91 7.88 -3.04
N ILE A 18 6.86 6.58 -2.71
CA ILE A 18 6.25 6.09 -1.48
C ILE A 18 7.00 6.65 -0.27
N ASN A 19 8.33 6.55 -0.25
CA ASN A 19 9.13 7.07 0.85
C ASN A 19 9.02 8.59 0.98
N THR A 20 8.95 9.34 -0.12
CA THR A 20 8.71 10.78 -0.08
C THR A 20 7.35 11.10 0.53
N ALA A 21 6.29 10.41 0.11
CA ALA A 21 4.96 10.60 0.70
C ALA A 21 4.95 10.31 2.22
N ILE A 22 5.66 9.26 2.65
CA ILE A 22 5.80 8.95 4.09
C ILE A 22 6.63 10.04 4.81
N ASN A 23 7.71 10.53 4.19
CA ASN A 23 8.52 11.62 4.73
C ASN A 23 7.69 12.90 4.95
N ASP A 24 6.73 13.16 4.06
CA ASP A 24 5.81 14.30 4.11
C ASP A 24 4.64 14.08 5.08
N GLY A 25 4.60 12.93 5.76
CA GLY A 25 3.62 12.65 6.81
C GLY A 25 2.32 12.00 6.30
N ALA A 26 2.31 11.44 5.10
CA ALA A 26 1.15 10.69 4.61
C ALA A 26 0.86 9.50 5.52
N GLN A 27 -0.39 9.35 5.92
CA GLN A 27 -0.88 8.21 6.71
C GLN A 27 -1.60 7.17 5.83
N ILE A 28 -2.11 7.62 4.70
CA ILE A 28 -2.78 6.78 3.70
C ILE A 28 -2.28 7.21 2.33
N ILE A 29 -1.82 6.24 1.54
CA ILE A 29 -1.33 6.43 0.17
C ILE A 29 -2.26 5.67 -0.77
N SER A 30 -2.81 6.35 -1.77
CA SER A 30 -3.68 5.75 -2.79
C SER A 30 -2.95 5.68 -4.13
N ILE A 31 -2.76 4.46 -4.64
CA ILE A 31 -2.05 4.19 -5.88
C ILE A 31 -3.03 3.67 -6.93
N SER A 32 -3.52 4.57 -7.79
CA SER A 32 -4.44 4.21 -8.88
C SER A 32 -3.70 3.58 -10.08
N SER A 33 -2.78 2.65 -9.78
CA SER A 33 -1.99 1.87 -10.74
C SER A 33 -1.83 0.45 -10.21
N SER A 34 -1.77 -0.53 -11.11
CA SER A 34 -1.49 -1.93 -10.76
C SER A 34 0.00 -2.28 -10.90
N TYR A 35 0.72 -1.65 -11.81
CA TYR A 35 2.12 -1.99 -12.07
C TYR A 35 3.06 -1.51 -10.95
N ALA A 36 3.84 -2.43 -10.38
CA ALA A 36 4.78 -2.13 -9.30
C ALA A 36 6.24 -2.48 -9.62
N GLY A 37 6.47 -3.53 -10.41
CA GLY A 37 7.79 -4.14 -10.46
C GLY A 37 8.19 -4.83 -9.15
N GLY A 38 9.29 -5.57 -9.15
CA GLY A 38 9.78 -6.38 -8.02
C GLY A 38 11.16 -5.96 -7.53
N SER A 39 11.41 -4.67 -7.26
CA SER A 39 12.72 -4.23 -6.78
C SER A 39 12.87 -4.40 -5.25
N ASN A 40 14.11 -4.64 -4.80
CA ASN A 40 14.41 -4.64 -3.36
C ASN A 40 14.09 -3.28 -2.71
N ALA A 41 14.34 -2.18 -3.39
CA ALA A 41 14.03 -0.85 -2.88
C ALA A 41 12.52 -0.68 -2.61
N LEU A 42 11.65 -1.23 -3.48
CA LEU A 42 10.22 -1.22 -3.27
C LEU A 42 9.81 -2.10 -2.09
N LYS A 43 10.42 -3.29 -1.96
CA LYS A 43 10.21 -4.18 -0.80
C LYS A 43 10.47 -3.46 0.52
N TRP A 44 11.57 -2.72 0.61
CA TRP A 44 11.91 -2.00 1.82
C TRP A 44 11.04 -0.77 2.07
N ALA A 45 10.56 -0.10 1.02
CA ALA A 45 9.55 0.95 1.16
C ALA A 45 8.22 0.38 1.70
N MET A 46 7.82 -0.83 1.28
CA MET A 46 6.66 -1.53 1.84
C MET A 46 6.91 -1.98 3.28
N ALA A 47 8.11 -2.49 3.61
CA ALA A 47 8.48 -2.83 4.99
C ALA A 47 8.39 -1.61 5.91
N ARG A 48 8.85 -0.45 5.44
CA ARG A 48 8.68 0.83 6.13
C ARG A 48 7.22 1.18 6.36
N ALA A 49 6.41 1.11 5.30
CA ALA A 49 4.99 1.44 5.40
C ALA A 49 4.28 0.56 6.43
N VAL A 50 4.54 -0.76 6.41
CA VAL A 50 3.99 -1.70 7.40
C VAL A 50 4.46 -1.34 8.81
N SER A 51 5.77 -1.13 9.01
CA SER A 51 6.34 -0.85 10.34
C SER A 51 5.89 0.48 10.93
N GLN A 52 5.62 1.47 10.09
CA GLN A 52 5.19 2.81 10.52
C GLN A 52 3.66 2.99 10.50
N GLY A 53 2.91 1.94 10.20
CA GLY A 53 1.45 1.98 10.18
C GLY A 53 0.88 2.86 9.07
N ILE A 54 1.52 2.91 7.91
CA ILE A 54 1.03 3.62 6.73
C ILE A 54 0.15 2.68 5.92
N VAL A 55 -1.07 3.12 5.62
CA VAL A 55 -1.99 2.37 4.77
C VAL A 55 -1.68 2.66 3.29
N ILE A 56 -1.58 1.61 2.49
CA ILE A 56 -1.45 1.73 1.04
C ILE A 56 -2.61 1.00 0.37
N THR A 57 -3.35 1.68 -0.50
CA THR A 57 -4.35 1.08 -1.39
C THR A 57 -3.82 1.08 -2.82
N ALA A 58 -4.06 0.01 -3.57
CA ALA A 58 -3.60 -0.10 -4.95
C ALA A 58 -4.65 -0.73 -5.86
N ALA A 59 -4.72 -0.26 -7.11
CA ALA A 59 -5.64 -0.77 -8.10
C ALA A 59 -5.22 -2.17 -8.57
N ALA A 60 -6.19 -3.10 -8.69
CA ALA A 60 -5.93 -4.47 -9.18
C ALA A 60 -5.69 -4.54 -10.70
N GLY A 61 -6.02 -3.50 -11.47
CA GLY A 61 -5.89 -3.48 -12.92
C GLY A 61 -7.22 -3.64 -13.65
N ASN A 62 -7.19 -3.41 -14.96
CA ASN A 62 -8.39 -3.36 -15.81
C ASN A 62 -8.29 -4.27 -17.05
N ASP A 63 -7.54 -5.36 -16.94
CA ASP A 63 -7.24 -6.25 -18.06
C ASP A 63 -8.10 -7.53 -18.08
N ALA A 64 -9.12 -7.60 -17.21
CA ALA A 64 -10.03 -8.76 -17.10
C ALA A 64 -9.28 -10.09 -16.93
N LYS A 65 -8.21 -10.11 -16.12
CA LYS A 65 -7.36 -11.30 -15.94
C LYS A 65 -7.06 -11.59 -14.48
N ASN A 66 -6.70 -12.83 -14.20
CA ASN A 66 -6.05 -13.18 -12.94
C ASN A 66 -4.65 -12.59 -12.92
N GLU A 67 -4.39 -11.65 -12.03
CA GLU A 67 -3.11 -10.98 -11.99
C GLU A 67 -2.06 -11.89 -11.36
N THR A 68 -1.09 -12.32 -12.16
CA THR A 68 0.02 -13.18 -11.74
C THR A 68 1.36 -12.44 -11.69
N ASP A 69 1.41 -11.26 -12.30
CA ASP A 69 2.60 -10.42 -12.33
C ASP A 69 2.85 -9.75 -10.98
N VAL A 70 4.04 -9.18 -10.80
CA VAL A 70 4.36 -8.42 -9.59
C VAL A 70 3.72 -7.03 -9.68
N THR A 71 2.58 -6.90 -9.04
CA THR A 71 1.73 -5.72 -8.99
C THR A 71 1.69 -5.17 -7.56
N TYR A 72 1.23 -3.92 -7.38
CA TYR A 72 1.21 -3.30 -6.03
C TYR A 72 0.34 -4.08 -5.04
N GLU A 73 -0.80 -4.60 -5.48
CA GLU A 73 -1.72 -5.30 -4.58
C GLU A 73 -1.16 -6.61 -4.01
N LYS A 74 -0.08 -7.15 -4.58
CA LYS A 74 0.57 -8.36 -4.06
C LYS A 74 1.51 -8.12 -2.88
N TRP A 75 1.93 -6.89 -2.66
CA TRP A 75 2.81 -6.58 -1.55
C TRP A 75 2.09 -6.70 -0.20
N SER A 76 2.81 -7.17 0.83
CA SER A 76 2.31 -7.23 2.21
C SER A 76 1.88 -5.84 2.67
N GLY A 77 0.79 -5.79 3.43
CA GLY A 77 0.24 -4.54 3.96
C GLY A 77 -0.49 -3.67 2.94
N VAL A 78 -0.41 -3.97 1.63
CA VAL A 78 -1.13 -3.21 0.60
C VAL A 78 -2.54 -3.75 0.42
N ILE A 79 -3.51 -2.87 0.35
CA ILE A 79 -4.92 -3.19 0.08
C ILE A 79 -5.13 -3.19 -1.43
N GLY A 80 -5.18 -4.38 -2.05
CA GLY A 80 -5.57 -4.54 -3.45
C GLY A 80 -7.06 -4.26 -3.63
N VAL A 81 -7.41 -3.42 -4.60
CA VAL A 81 -8.78 -2.95 -4.79
C VAL A 81 -9.27 -3.28 -6.19
N THR A 82 -10.38 -4.01 -6.27
CA THR A 82 -11.10 -4.35 -7.49
C THR A 82 -12.32 -3.44 -7.70
N ALA A 83 -12.94 -3.57 -8.87
CA ALA A 83 -14.10 -2.79 -9.25
C ALA A 83 -15.39 -3.60 -9.16
N ILE A 84 -16.41 -3.02 -8.51
CA ILE A 84 -17.81 -3.48 -8.51
C ILE A 84 -18.71 -2.39 -9.06
N ASP A 85 -19.93 -2.74 -9.45
CA ASP A 85 -21.00 -1.77 -9.75
C ASP A 85 -21.72 -1.30 -8.48
N THR A 86 -22.71 -0.44 -8.63
CA THR A 86 -23.54 0.06 -7.52
C THR A 86 -24.45 -0.99 -6.90
N ASN A 87 -24.63 -2.15 -7.53
CA ASN A 87 -25.37 -3.30 -7.00
C ASN A 87 -24.45 -4.31 -6.30
N GLY A 88 -23.13 -4.08 -6.30
CA GLY A 88 -22.14 -4.98 -5.72
C GLY A 88 -21.64 -6.07 -6.68
N ASN A 89 -22.03 -6.04 -7.96
CA ASN A 89 -21.57 -7.02 -8.94
C ASN A 89 -20.15 -6.68 -9.37
N PHE A 90 -19.29 -7.70 -9.46
CA PHE A 90 -17.93 -7.57 -9.97
C PHE A 90 -17.96 -7.08 -11.43
N GLN A 91 -17.06 -6.15 -11.76
CA GLN A 91 -17.00 -5.58 -13.11
C GLN A 91 -16.11 -6.41 -14.02
N ASP A 92 -16.60 -6.73 -15.22
CA ASP A 92 -15.96 -7.64 -16.18
C ASP A 92 -14.55 -7.19 -16.61
N TYR A 93 -14.28 -5.90 -16.60
CA TYR A 93 -12.95 -5.36 -16.94
C TYR A 93 -11.96 -5.45 -15.77
N SER A 94 -12.41 -5.61 -14.52
CA SER A 94 -11.52 -5.63 -13.37
C SER A 94 -10.61 -6.84 -13.41
N SER A 95 -9.31 -6.65 -13.23
CA SER A 95 -8.41 -7.74 -12.88
C SER A 95 -8.69 -8.23 -11.45
N TRP A 96 -8.25 -9.44 -11.12
CA TRP A 96 -8.45 -10.10 -9.84
C TRP A 96 -7.23 -10.91 -9.43
N GLY A 97 -7.18 -11.44 -8.23
CA GLY A 97 -6.10 -12.33 -7.78
C GLY A 97 -5.95 -12.42 -6.27
N GLU A 98 -4.88 -13.06 -5.85
CA GLU A 98 -4.58 -13.33 -4.44
C GLU A 98 -4.22 -12.08 -3.63
N GLY A 99 -3.81 -11.01 -4.30
CA GLY A 99 -3.50 -9.71 -3.67
C GLY A 99 -4.70 -8.86 -3.30
N VAL A 100 -5.92 -9.26 -3.76
CA VAL A 100 -7.15 -8.47 -3.57
C VAL A 100 -7.61 -8.53 -2.12
N VAL A 101 -7.94 -7.37 -1.55
CA VAL A 101 -8.41 -7.24 -0.16
C VAL A 101 -9.82 -6.67 -0.09
N SER A 102 -10.15 -5.72 -0.96
CA SER A 102 -11.46 -5.06 -0.95
C SER A 102 -11.88 -4.68 -2.36
N ALA A 103 -13.13 -4.30 -2.51
CA ALA A 103 -13.69 -3.77 -3.74
C ALA A 103 -14.39 -2.43 -3.47
N ALA A 104 -14.56 -1.62 -4.50
CA ALA A 104 -15.40 -0.43 -4.45
C ALA A 104 -16.00 -0.14 -5.82
N VAL A 105 -16.97 0.78 -5.88
CA VAL A 105 -17.60 1.16 -7.15
C VAL A 105 -16.54 1.71 -8.11
N GLY A 106 -16.33 0.97 -9.21
CA GLY A 106 -15.36 1.31 -10.25
C GLY A 106 -15.94 2.07 -11.44
N GLY A 107 -17.22 2.38 -11.39
CA GLY A 107 -17.86 3.17 -12.43
C GLY A 107 -19.13 2.53 -13.01
N PRO A 108 -19.80 3.27 -13.93
CA PRO A 108 -19.39 4.58 -14.43
C PRO A 108 -19.46 5.67 -13.36
N VAL A 109 -18.39 6.42 -13.18
CA VAL A 109 -18.31 7.56 -12.26
C VAL A 109 -17.96 8.85 -13.02
N LYS A 110 -18.49 9.98 -12.55
CA LYS A 110 -18.11 11.29 -13.08
C LYS A 110 -16.90 11.82 -12.32
N ILE A 111 -15.86 12.14 -13.05
CA ILE A 111 -14.67 12.81 -12.52
C ILE A 111 -14.46 14.12 -13.27
N ARG A 112 -13.76 15.06 -12.63
CA ARG A 112 -13.31 16.26 -13.31
C ARG A 112 -11.99 15.95 -14.02
N ASP A 113 -12.00 16.09 -15.34
CA ASP A 113 -10.77 15.96 -16.14
C ASP A 113 -9.83 17.13 -15.81
N TYR A 114 -8.59 16.79 -15.49
CA TYR A 114 -7.62 17.80 -15.06
C TYR A 114 -7.21 18.75 -16.20
N SER A 115 -7.16 18.25 -17.43
CA SER A 115 -6.66 19.00 -18.58
C SER A 115 -7.73 19.96 -19.16
N SER A 116 -8.96 19.47 -19.24
CA SER A 116 -10.09 20.25 -19.80
C SER A 116 -10.90 21.00 -18.74
N GLY A 117 -10.86 20.53 -17.50
CA GLY A 117 -11.72 21.02 -16.42
C GLY A 117 -13.18 20.56 -16.52
N GLU A 118 -13.52 19.80 -17.56
CA GLU A 118 -14.87 19.28 -17.80
C GLU A 118 -15.13 18.01 -16.99
N PHE A 119 -16.42 17.70 -16.77
CA PHE A 119 -16.79 16.42 -16.17
C PHE A 119 -16.84 15.34 -17.25
N VAL A 120 -16.03 14.30 -17.07
CA VAL A 120 -16.01 13.11 -17.91
C VAL A 120 -16.47 11.89 -17.14
N THR A 121 -17.08 10.94 -17.84
CA THR A 121 -17.44 9.65 -17.26
C THR A 121 -16.29 8.66 -17.47
N THR A 122 -15.87 7.99 -16.41
CA THR A 122 -14.81 6.98 -16.47
C THR A 122 -15.21 5.73 -15.69
N SER A 123 -14.50 4.64 -15.96
CA SER A 123 -14.59 3.39 -15.20
C SER A 123 -13.20 2.80 -15.01
N GLY A 124 -13.00 2.07 -13.94
CA GLY A 124 -11.72 1.40 -13.67
C GLY A 124 -11.49 1.16 -12.18
N THR A 125 -10.62 0.21 -11.88
CA THR A 125 -10.13 -0.01 -10.52
C THR A 125 -9.38 1.22 -9.97
N SER A 126 -8.89 2.09 -10.86
CA SER A 126 -8.32 3.40 -10.49
C SER A 126 -9.34 4.36 -9.87
N ALA A 127 -10.64 4.19 -10.17
CA ALA A 127 -11.72 4.93 -9.51
C ALA A 127 -12.14 4.29 -8.18
N SER A 128 -12.08 2.95 -8.08
CA SER A 128 -12.40 2.20 -6.85
C SER A 128 -11.37 2.45 -5.73
N THR A 129 -10.10 2.49 -6.08
CA THR A 129 -8.98 2.58 -5.13
C THR A 129 -9.06 3.79 -4.19
N PRO A 130 -9.29 5.03 -4.66
CA PRO A 130 -9.41 6.19 -3.78
C PRO A 130 -10.67 6.16 -2.91
N LEU A 131 -11.73 5.42 -3.28
CA LEU A 131 -12.91 5.25 -2.43
C LEU A 131 -12.59 4.41 -1.19
N VAL A 132 -11.79 3.35 -1.35
CA VAL A 132 -11.30 2.55 -0.21
C VAL A 132 -10.37 3.39 0.67
N ALA A 133 -9.42 4.13 0.08
CA ALA A 133 -8.53 5.04 0.81
C ALA A 133 -9.31 6.09 1.60
N GLY A 134 -10.29 6.74 0.96
CA GLY A 134 -11.16 7.74 1.60
C GLY A 134 -12.01 7.14 2.74
N SER A 135 -12.50 5.92 2.59
CA SER A 135 -13.25 5.22 3.65
C SER A 135 -12.37 4.94 4.88
N LEU A 136 -11.12 4.55 4.66
CA LEU A 136 -10.13 4.36 5.74
C LEU A 136 -9.75 5.69 6.40
N ALA A 137 -9.67 6.78 5.64
CA ALA A 137 -9.44 8.11 6.19
C ALA A 137 -10.60 8.56 7.10
N LEU A 138 -11.84 8.32 6.68
CA LEU A 138 -13.03 8.58 7.52
C LEU A 138 -13.02 7.72 8.79
N ALA A 139 -12.68 6.43 8.67
CA ALA A 139 -12.56 5.55 9.85
C ALA A 139 -11.45 6.02 10.80
N ARG A 140 -10.29 6.42 10.29
CA ARG A 140 -9.19 6.98 11.11
C ARG A 140 -9.61 8.26 11.81
N GLN A 141 -10.35 9.15 11.13
CA GLN A 141 -10.89 10.36 11.75
C GLN A 141 -11.90 10.05 12.86
N LYS A 142 -12.77 9.06 12.63
CA LYS A 142 -13.78 8.62 13.60
C LYS A 142 -13.16 7.95 14.82
N TRP A 143 -12.10 7.16 14.59
CA TRP A 143 -11.44 6.32 15.59
C TRP A 143 -9.96 6.71 15.74
N PRO A 144 -9.63 7.90 16.26
CA PRO A 144 -8.27 8.43 16.26
C PRO A 144 -7.30 7.62 17.15
N GLN A 145 -7.82 6.79 18.06
CA GLN A 145 -7.02 5.93 18.94
C GLN A 145 -6.78 4.53 18.34
N ALA A 146 -7.47 4.18 17.26
CA ALA A 146 -7.28 2.89 16.62
C ALA A 146 -5.90 2.81 15.96
N THR A 147 -5.24 1.68 16.12
CA THR A 147 -4.01 1.40 15.38
C THR A 147 -4.32 1.17 13.91
N THR A 148 -3.31 1.26 13.07
CA THR A 148 -3.47 0.91 11.64
C THR A 148 -3.92 -0.53 11.47
N ASN A 149 -3.38 -1.46 12.25
CA ASN A 149 -3.80 -2.86 12.20
C ASN A 149 -5.29 -3.01 12.52
N GLN A 150 -5.78 -2.34 13.53
CA GLN A 150 -7.21 -2.33 13.89
C GLN A 150 -8.08 -1.72 12.78
N LEU A 151 -7.60 -0.71 12.06
CA LEU A 151 -8.32 -0.17 10.88
C LEU A 151 -8.32 -1.15 9.70
N LEU A 152 -7.25 -1.92 9.50
CA LEU A 152 -7.21 -3.00 8.51
C LEU A 152 -8.16 -4.14 8.90
N GLN A 153 -8.16 -4.54 10.18
CA GLN A 153 -9.13 -5.50 10.71
C GLN A 153 -10.57 -5.01 10.52
N LEU A 154 -10.83 -3.74 10.81
CA LEU A 154 -12.13 -3.12 10.58
C LEU A 154 -12.57 -3.22 9.12
N LEU A 155 -11.68 -2.92 8.18
CA LEU A 155 -11.96 -3.04 6.75
C LEU A 155 -12.41 -4.47 6.36
N ILE A 156 -11.67 -5.49 6.79
CA ILE A 156 -11.96 -6.88 6.42
C ILE A 156 -13.22 -7.42 7.13
N HIS A 157 -13.48 -6.99 8.36
CA HIS A 157 -14.65 -7.44 9.13
C HIS A 157 -15.93 -6.65 8.84
N THR A 158 -15.87 -5.56 8.09
CA THR A 158 -17.04 -4.80 7.64
C THR A 158 -17.29 -4.92 6.15
N GLY A 159 -16.45 -5.67 5.41
CA GLY A 159 -16.64 -5.93 4.00
C GLY A 159 -17.97 -6.63 3.70
N THR A 160 -18.52 -6.37 2.51
CA THR A 160 -19.90 -6.76 2.17
C THR A 160 -20.07 -8.22 1.75
N ASN A 161 -19.00 -9.01 1.68
CA ASN A 161 -19.14 -10.44 1.37
C ASN A 161 -19.91 -11.17 2.48
N PRO A 162 -20.76 -12.17 2.14
CA PRO A 162 -21.40 -13.03 3.13
C PRO A 162 -20.38 -13.65 4.08
N ASP A 163 -20.68 -13.65 5.38
CA ASP A 163 -19.82 -14.19 6.44
C ASP A 163 -18.39 -13.60 6.47
N HIS A 164 -18.19 -12.44 5.82
CA HIS A 164 -16.90 -11.78 5.66
C HIS A 164 -15.81 -12.68 5.07
N THR A 165 -16.21 -13.65 4.23
CA THR A 165 -15.29 -14.59 3.61
C THR A 165 -14.51 -13.93 2.49
N TRP A 166 -13.22 -14.24 2.41
CA TRP A 166 -12.37 -13.77 1.33
C TRP A 166 -12.62 -14.55 0.03
N ASN A 167 -12.54 -13.83 -1.10
CA ASN A 167 -12.42 -14.43 -2.42
C ASN A 167 -11.53 -13.56 -3.32
N LYS A 168 -10.97 -14.16 -4.36
CA LYS A 168 -10.02 -13.49 -5.25
C LYS A 168 -10.59 -12.36 -6.11
N TYR A 169 -11.92 -12.21 -6.20
CA TYR A 169 -12.58 -11.19 -7.03
C TYR A 169 -12.88 -9.90 -6.27
N THR A 170 -13.33 -10.03 -5.04
CA THR A 170 -13.74 -8.88 -4.22
C THR A 170 -12.99 -8.78 -2.88
N GLY A 171 -12.02 -9.66 -2.65
CA GLY A 171 -11.37 -9.76 -1.34
C GLY A 171 -12.39 -10.13 -0.28
N TYR A 172 -12.50 -9.31 0.76
CA TYR A 172 -13.52 -9.42 1.81
C TYR A 172 -14.84 -8.71 1.46
N GLY A 173 -14.94 -8.18 0.22
CA GLY A 173 -16.14 -7.54 -0.30
C GLY A 173 -15.98 -6.04 -0.56
N GLY A 174 -17.08 -5.43 -0.97
CA GLY A 174 -17.16 -3.99 -1.16
C GLY A 174 -16.91 -3.24 0.15
N VAL A 175 -16.16 -2.15 0.08
CA VAL A 175 -15.94 -1.27 1.23
C VAL A 175 -17.27 -0.69 1.71
N ALA A 176 -17.50 -0.72 3.02
CA ALA A 176 -18.72 -0.24 3.66
C ALA A 176 -18.42 0.90 4.65
N PRO A 177 -18.20 2.14 4.18
CA PRO A 177 -17.78 3.25 5.04
C PRO A 177 -18.76 3.51 6.18
N GLY A 178 -20.08 3.34 5.94
CA GLY A 178 -21.10 3.44 6.98
C GLY A 178 -20.91 2.41 8.11
N ALA A 179 -20.58 1.16 7.78
CA ALA A 179 -20.29 0.14 8.78
C ALA A 179 -18.96 0.48 9.51
N MET A 180 -17.92 0.91 8.80
CA MET A 180 -16.63 1.24 9.39
C MET A 180 -16.70 2.37 10.42
N VAL A 181 -17.54 3.38 10.22
CA VAL A 181 -17.68 4.49 11.19
C VAL A 181 -18.63 4.17 12.35
N ASN A 182 -19.40 3.08 12.25
CA ASN A 182 -20.32 2.64 13.28
C ASN A 182 -19.86 1.39 14.05
N THR A 183 -18.72 0.81 13.68
CA THR A 183 -18.14 -0.36 14.34
C THR A 183 -16.86 0.06 15.06
N ASP A 184 -16.79 -0.17 16.37
CA ASP A 184 -15.60 0.17 17.16
C ASP A 184 -14.45 -0.79 16.82
N PRO A 185 -13.32 -0.29 16.27
CA PRO A 185 -12.19 -1.15 15.91
C PRO A 185 -11.39 -1.67 17.10
N SER A 186 -11.59 -1.12 18.32
CA SER A 186 -10.90 -1.58 19.51
C SER A 186 -11.23 -3.03 19.91
N GLN A 187 -12.34 -3.57 19.38
CA GLN A 187 -12.70 -4.98 19.56
C GLN A 187 -11.83 -5.96 18.78
N TYR A 188 -11.06 -5.46 17.81
CA TYR A 188 -10.18 -6.28 16.98
C TYR A 188 -8.74 -6.29 17.51
N PRO A 189 -7.98 -7.37 17.26
CA PRO A 189 -6.59 -7.44 17.67
C PRO A 189 -5.72 -6.40 16.94
N ASP A 190 -4.66 -5.93 17.60
CA ASP A 190 -3.65 -5.09 16.99
C ASP A 190 -2.61 -5.94 16.24
N GLU A 191 -3.10 -6.69 15.27
CA GLU A 191 -2.32 -7.57 14.41
C GLU A 191 -2.63 -7.24 12.95
N ASN A 192 -1.57 -7.12 12.12
CA ASN A 192 -1.74 -6.81 10.71
C ASN A 192 -2.32 -8.01 9.95
N PRO A 193 -3.59 -7.96 9.49
CA PRO A 193 -4.21 -9.08 8.78
C PRO A 193 -3.65 -9.26 7.35
N LEU A 194 -2.86 -8.31 6.86
CA LEU A 194 -2.24 -8.32 5.54
C LEU A 194 -0.72 -8.57 5.59
N ALA A 195 -0.19 -9.00 6.74
CA ALA A 195 1.23 -9.30 6.90
C ALA A 195 1.67 -10.45 5.98
N VAL A 196 0.80 -11.44 5.80
CA VAL A 196 0.97 -12.52 4.83
C VAL A 196 -0.35 -12.68 4.09
N LYS A 197 -0.33 -12.50 2.77
CA LYS A 197 -1.51 -12.68 1.92
C LYS A 197 -1.58 -14.11 1.38
N GLU A 198 -2.74 -14.44 0.82
CA GLU A 198 -2.95 -15.70 0.09
C GLU A 198 -1.88 -15.85 -0.99
N GLY A 199 -1.32 -17.06 -1.16
CA GLY A 199 -0.23 -17.30 -2.09
C GLY A 199 1.16 -16.81 -1.65
N GLY A 200 1.26 -16.16 -0.49
CA GLY A 200 2.48 -15.57 0.04
C GLY A 200 2.75 -14.17 -0.51
N SER A 201 3.40 -13.35 0.28
CA SER A 201 3.70 -11.95 -0.09
C SER A 201 5.01 -11.47 0.56
N SER A 202 5.59 -10.42 -0.01
CA SER A 202 6.75 -9.71 0.51
C SER A 202 6.36 -8.24 0.80
N PRO A 203 6.99 -7.58 1.77
CA PRO A 203 7.94 -8.15 2.72
C PRO A 203 7.28 -9.15 3.67
N THR A 204 8.01 -10.22 4.00
CA THR A 204 7.61 -11.15 5.08
C THR A 204 7.72 -10.46 6.44
N PRO A 205 7.12 -11.01 7.51
CA PRO A 205 7.31 -10.47 8.86
C PRO A 205 8.78 -10.40 9.28
N ASP A 206 9.59 -11.37 8.86
CA ASP A 206 11.04 -11.36 9.13
C ASP A 206 11.76 -10.25 8.36
N GLU A 207 11.36 -9.96 7.11
CA GLU A 207 11.92 -8.85 6.34
C GLU A 207 11.51 -7.50 6.95
N VAL A 208 10.26 -7.34 7.40
CA VAL A 208 9.85 -6.15 8.16
C VAL A 208 10.70 -5.99 9.41
N LYS A 209 10.99 -7.09 10.11
CA LYS A 209 11.89 -7.08 11.27
C LYS A 209 13.32 -6.66 10.88
N GLN A 210 13.88 -7.18 9.79
CA GLN A 210 15.21 -6.77 9.30
C GLN A 210 15.27 -5.26 9.03
N TYR A 211 14.22 -4.70 8.43
CA TYR A 211 14.12 -3.27 8.23
C TYR A 211 14.11 -2.51 9.57
N THR A 212 13.27 -2.91 10.52
CA THR A 212 13.16 -2.23 11.82
C THR A 212 14.42 -2.38 12.68
N ASP A 213 15.12 -3.51 12.57
CA ASP A 213 16.40 -3.75 13.24
C ASP A 213 17.56 -2.96 12.61
N GLY A 214 17.33 -2.38 11.42
CA GLY A 214 18.36 -1.58 10.73
C GLY A 214 19.49 -2.39 10.12
N VAL A 215 19.25 -3.65 9.76
CA VAL A 215 20.29 -4.53 9.18
C VAL A 215 20.25 -4.58 7.65
N VAL A 216 19.27 -3.93 7.03
CA VAL A 216 19.19 -3.81 5.57
C VAL A 216 20.22 -2.82 5.06
N SER A 217 20.92 -3.18 3.96
CA SER A 217 21.91 -2.30 3.35
C SER A 217 21.30 -0.93 2.98
N PRO A 218 21.92 0.19 3.36
CA PRO A 218 21.44 1.54 3.01
C PRO A 218 21.37 1.78 1.49
N PHE A 219 22.08 0.99 0.67
CA PHE A 219 22.00 1.09 -0.78
C PHE A 219 20.67 0.60 -1.36
N GLU A 220 19.95 -0.20 -0.58
CA GLU A 220 18.62 -0.69 -0.94
C GLU A 220 17.49 0.22 -0.42
N ILE A 221 17.84 1.21 0.41
CA ILE A 221 16.88 2.12 1.04
C ILE A 221 16.85 3.44 0.27
N ALA A 222 15.81 3.65 -0.52
CA ALA A 222 15.66 4.84 -1.34
C ALA A 222 14.86 5.93 -0.61
N TYR A 223 15.44 7.11 -0.42
CA TYR A 223 14.76 8.33 0.07
C TYR A 223 14.04 8.19 1.43
N ASP A 224 14.43 7.23 2.26
CA ASP A 224 13.89 7.07 3.61
C ASP A 224 14.70 7.92 4.60
N ASN A 225 14.09 8.99 5.10
CA ASN A 225 14.72 9.90 6.06
C ASN A 225 14.70 9.40 7.50
N SER A 226 14.02 8.29 7.76
CA SER A 226 13.87 7.69 9.10
C SER A 226 14.76 6.47 9.31
N TYR A 227 15.29 5.87 8.22
CA TYR A 227 16.06 4.65 8.30
C TYR A 227 17.39 4.85 9.01
N THR A 228 17.70 3.97 9.95
CA THR A 228 18.97 3.96 10.68
C THR A 228 19.63 2.61 10.50
N TYR A 229 20.73 2.59 9.72
CA TYR A 229 21.52 1.37 9.54
C TYR A 229 22.27 1.02 10.83
N ARG A 230 22.13 -0.24 11.25
CA ARG A 230 22.78 -0.82 12.45
C ARG A 230 23.48 -2.13 12.15
N GLY A 231 23.53 -2.55 10.89
CA GLY A 231 24.23 -3.74 10.45
C GLY A 231 25.75 -3.58 10.56
N LEU A 232 26.46 -4.71 10.58
CA LEU A 232 27.93 -4.80 10.65
C LEU A 232 28.50 -5.37 9.36
N ASP A 233 27.90 -5.07 8.21
CA ASP A 233 28.41 -5.53 6.92
C ASP A 233 29.59 -4.64 6.48
N GLU A 234 30.80 -5.20 6.56
CA GLU A 234 32.06 -4.51 6.17
C GLU A 234 32.06 -4.13 4.69
N ASN A 235 31.36 -4.87 3.82
CA ASN A 235 31.24 -4.50 2.40
C ASN A 235 30.43 -3.23 2.21
N VAL A 236 29.39 -3.02 3.02
CA VAL A 236 28.61 -1.79 3.02
C VAL A 236 29.43 -0.62 3.51
N ILE A 237 30.29 -0.82 4.52
CA ILE A 237 31.10 0.24 5.12
C ILE A 237 32.22 0.67 4.19
N GLY A 238 32.85 -0.29 3.51
CA GLY A 238 33.94 -0.04 2.57
C GLY A 238 33.48 0.49 1.21
N ASP A 239 32.20 0.50 0.92
CA ASP A 239 31.66 0.95 -0.37
C ASP A 239 31.62 2.47 -0.41
N SER A 240 32.24 3.06 -1.48
CA SER A 240 32.25 4.52 -1.70
C SER A 240 30.87 5.15 -1.86
N ARG A 241 29.85 4.35 -2.15
CA ARG A 241 28.44 4.78 -2.25
C ARG A 241 27.74 4.82 -0.88
N ASN A 242 28.39 4.30 0.16
CA ASN A 242 27.81 4.29 1.49
C ASN A 242 27.65 5.73 2.00
N PRO A 243 26.43 6.20 2.30
CA PRO A 243 26.21 7.53 2.84
C PRO A 243 26.78 7.70 4.27
N TYR A 244 27.19 6.60 4.92
CA TYR A 244 27.70 6.55 6.30
C TYR A 244 29.09 5.89 6.39
N PRO A 245 30.09 6.31 5.60
CA PRO A 245 31.35 5.59 5.44
C PRO A 245 32.20 5.53 6.73
N THR A 246 31.92 6.36 7.70
CA THR A 246 32.70 6.49 8.93
C THR A 246 32.03 5.87 10.17
N HIS A 247 30.82 5.33 10.04
CA HIS A 247 30.03 4.86 11.16
C HIS A 247 29.47 3.47 10.91
N LEU A 248 30.15 2.47 11.42
CA LEU A 248 29.73 1.09 11.48
C LEU A 248 28.39 1.01 12.24
N GLY A 249 27.31 0.65 11.52
CA GLY A 249 26.04 0.34 12.10
C GLY A 249 25.31 1.48 12.82
N THR A 250 25.70 2.74 12.56
CA THR A 250 25.06 3.90 13.19
C THR A 250 24.76 5.01 12.16
N SER A 251 23.57 5.57 12.27
CA SER A 251 23.20 6.78 11.55
C SER A 251 23.94 7.99 12.14
N PRO A 252 24.27 9.03 11.34
CA PRO A 252 24.78 10.32 11.85
C PRO A 252 23.91 10.93 12.95
N ARG A 253 22.63 10.58 13.04
CA ARG A 253 21.72 11.03 14.12
C ARG A 253 22.11 10.50 15.52
N TYR A 254 22.87 9.42 15.60
CA TYR A 254 23.33 8.84 16.86
C TYR A 254 24.51 9.63 17.48
N HIS A 255 25.21 10.43 16.70
CA HIS A 255 26.40 11.16 17.13
C HIS A 255 26.21 12.68 17.17
N GLY A 256 25.00 13.15 16.89
CA GLY A 256 24.63 14.55 16.95
C GLY A 256 24.18 14.96 18.36
N LYS A 257 25.07 14.81 19.36
CA LYS A 257 24.97 15.52 20.64
C LYS A 257 26.27 16.22 20.93
#